data_922df3ce47590089fc886c452c7b54a1
#
_entry.id   922df3ce47590089fc886c452c7b54a1
#
_cell.length_a   1.000
_cell.length_b   1.000
_cell.length_c   1.000
_cell.angle_alpha   90.00
_cell.angle_beta   90.00
_cell.angle_gamma   90.00
#
_symmetry.space_group_name_H-M   'P 1'
#
loop_
_entity.id
_entity.type
_entity.pdbx_description
1 polymer ?
#
loop_
_entity_poly.entity_id
_entity_poly.type
_entity_poly.pdbx_seq_one_letter_code
_entity_poly.pdbx_strand_id
1 'polypeptide(L)'
;VWGIQPRDVGIMGFSAGGHLASVISTLSPYEVRPDFTILFYPVISMDERVSHVYSCRNFLGEDQKNPEMVRKYSTQNAVKRHLTPPAIIFMSSDDNLVPPVTNGVEYYRAMRNAGNECAMHIYPTGSHGWGFGPWFKYHNQLVAELEAWLNAHPGPNPDAVRVACIG
;
A
#
# COMPACT_ATOMS: atom_id res chain seq x y z
N VAL A 1 20.59 4.40 -20.86
CA VAL A 1 20.68 4.01 -19.45
C VAL A 1 20.04 5.10 -18.64
N TRP A 2 19.06 4.78 -17.81
CA TRP A 2 18.17 5.75 -17.15
C TRP A 2 18.77 6.37 -15.88
N GLY A 3 20.01 6.02 -15.49
CA GLY A 3 20.69 6.54 -14.30
C GLY A 3 19.99 6.19 -12.96
N ILE A 4 19.08 5.20 -12.96
CA ILE A 4 18.39 4.76 -11.76
C ILE A 4 19.38 3.95 -10.90
N GLN A 5 19.52 4.36 -9.65
CA GLN A 5 20.30 3.61 -8.69
C GLN A 5 19.45 2.47 -8.09
N PRO A 6 20.02 1.28 -7.85
CA PRO A 6 19.38 0.32 -6.95
C PRO A 6 19.16 0.99 -5.59
N ARG A 7 17.98 0.93 -5.03
CA ARG A 7 17.48 1.55 -3.79
C ARG A 7 16.72 2.88 -3.96
N ASP A 8 16.44 3.31 -5.21
CA ASP A 8 15.64 4.50 -5.48
C ASP A 8 14.30 4.16 -6.15
N VAL A 9 13.90 2.86 -6.13
CA VAL A 9 12.71 2.40 -6.84
C VAL A 9 11.63 2.02 -5.85
N GLY A 10 10.63 2.89 -5.71
CA GLY A 10 9.41 2.60 -4.96
C GLY A 10 8.27 2.12 -5.84
N ILE A 11 7.23 1.59 -5.20
CA ILE A 11 5.95 1.28 -5.83
C ILE A 11 4.84 2.06 -5.13
N MET A 12 3.94 2.63 -5.92
CA MET A 12 2.75 3.32 -5.44
C MET A 12 1.50 2.65 -6.00
N GLY A 13 0.50 2.44 -5.16
CA GLY A 13 -0.76 1.85 -5.60
C GLY A 13 -1.97 2.45 -4.90
N PHE A 14 -3.08 2.53 -5.65
CA PHE A 14 -4.36 3.08 -5.22
C PHE A 14 -5.41 1.98 -5.23
N SER A 15 -6.21 1.85 -4.16
CA SER A 15 -7.34 0.92 -4.10
C SER A 15 -6.93 -0.53 -4.43
N ALA A 16 -7.45 -1.12 -5.49
CA ALA A 16 -7.03 -2.42 -6.00
C ALA A 16 -5.57 -2.42 -6.48
N GLY A 17 -5.06 -1.31 -7.04
CA GLY A 17 -3.64 -1.12 -7.35
C GLY A 17 -2.77 -1.09 -6.08
N GLY A 18 -3.32 -0.62 -4.96
CA GLY A 18 -2.69 -0.74 -3.64
C GLY A 18 -2.53 -2.19 -3.20
N HIS A 19 -3.52 -3.04 -3.50
CA HIS A 19 -3.39 -4.48 -3.28
C HIS A 19 -2.23 -5.05 -4.10
N LEU A 20 -2.18 -4.78 -5.41
CA LEU A 20 -1.10 -5.27 -6.27
C LEU A 20 0.27 -4.77 -5.80
N ALA A 21 0.39 -3.50 -5.41
CA ALA A 21 1.61 -2.96 -4.83
C ALA A 21 2.04 -3.72 -3.56
N SER A 22 1.09 -4.03 -2.68
CA SER A 22 1.36 -4.80 -1.46
C SER A 22 1.71 -6.27 -1.75
N VAL A 23 1.14 -6.89 -2.78
CA VAL A 23 1.51 -8.24 -3.26
C VAL A 23 2.96 -8.24 -3.73
N ILE A 24 3.35 -7.28 -4.56
CA ILE A 24 4.74 -7.16 -5.05
C ILE A 24 5.69 -6.97 -3.87
N SER A 25 5.34 -6.15 -2.90
CA SER A 25 6.19 -5.85 -1.73
C SER A 25 6.32 -7.02 -0.74
N THR A 26 5.35 -7.95 -0.70
CA THR A 26 5.32 -9.02 0.32
C THR A 26 5.55 -10.42 -0.24
N LEU A 27 5.05 -10.72 -1.44
CA LEU A 27 5.02 -12.06 -2.01
C LEU A 27 6.02 -12.28 -3.14
N SER A 28 6.50 -11.22 -3.81
CA SER A 28 7.52 -11.37 -4.85
C SER A 28 8.85 -11.87 -4.27
N PRO A 29 9.72 -12.47 -5.09
CA PRO A 29 11.11 -12.75 -4.69
C PRO A 29 11.78 -11.47 -4.18
N TYR A 30 12.63 -11.61 -3.16
CA TYR A 30 13.26 -10.47 -2.49
C TYR A 30 14.01 -9.54 -3.46
N GLU A 31 14.67 -10.12 -4.46
CA GLU A 31 15.54 -9.44 -5.43
C GLU A 31 14.78 -8.48 -6.36
N VAL A 32 13.45 -8.65 -6.46
CA VAL A 32 12.59 -7.82 -7.33
C VAL A 32 11.61 -6.96 -6.55
N ARG A 33 11.72 -6.94 -5.21
CA ARG A 33 10.88 -6.07 -4.39
C ARG A 33 11.30 -4.61 -4.55
N PRO A 34 10.34 -3.69 -4.44
CA PRO A 34 10.65 -2.26 -4.38
C PRO A 34 11.42 -1.93 -3.10
N ASP A 35 12.11 -0.81 -3.09
CA ASP A 35 12.81 -0.31 -1.90
C ASP A 35 11.85 0.28 -0.87
N PHE A 36 10.69 0.76 -1.31
CA PHE A 36 9.61 1.28 -0.45
C PHE A 36 8.24 1.17 -1.15
N THR A 37 7.18 1.28 -0.36
CA THR A 37 5.78 1.12 -0.81
C THR A 37 4.92 2.28 -0.35
N ILE A 38 4.13 2.86 -1.26
CA ILE A 38 3.17 3.93 -0.98
C ILE A 38 1.77 3.41 -1.31
N LEU A 39 0.87 3.40 -0.33
CA LEU A 39 -0.46 2.82 -0.43
C LEU A 39 -1.54 3.86 -0.16
N PHE A 40 -2.41 4.08 -1.14
CA PHE A 40 -3.58 4.94 -1.01
C PHE A 40 -4.84 4.10 -0.89
N TYR A 41 -5.56 4.23 0.23
CA TYR A 41 -6.80 3.48 0.54
C TYR A 41 -6.76 2.04 0.00
N PRO A 42 -5.70 1.28 0.33
CA PRO A 42 -5.42 0.02 -0.33
C PRO A 42 -6.45 -1.05 0.04
N VAL A 43 -6.85 -1.85 -0.92
CA VAL A 43 -7.37 -3.19 -0.64
C VAL A 43 -6.21 -4.03 -0.12
N ILE A 44 -6.40 -4.71 0.99
CA ILE A 44 -5.39 -5.57 1.64
C ILE A 44 -5.94 -6.97 1.90
N SER A 45 -7.10 -7.04 2.55
CA SER A 45 -7.78 -8.31 2.78
C SER A 45 -8.46 -8.81 1.51
N MET A 46 -8.30 -10.09 1.21
CA MET A 46 -9.05 -10.78 0.15
C MET A 46 -10.32 -11.47 0.68
N ASP A 47 -10.68 -11.27 1.94
CA ASP A 47 -11.93 -11.72 2.50
C ASP A 47 -13.06 -10.75 2.13
N GLU A 48 -13.96 -11.18 1.24
CA GLU A 48 -15.06 -10.34 0.72
C GLU A 48 -16.06 -9.88 1.81
N ARG A 49 -16.04 -10.51 3.00
CA ARG A 49 -16.90 -10.12 4.13
C ARG A 49 -16.45 -8.83 4.82
N VAL A 50 -15.20 -8.46 4.64
CA VAL A 50 -14.56 -7.33 5.35
C VAL A 50 -13.77 -6.40 4.43
N SER A 51 -13.82 -6.63 3.12
CA SER A 51 -13.07 -5.87 2.12
C SER A 51 -13.92 -5.60 0.87
N HIS A 52 -13.32 -5.00 -0.16
CA HIS A 52 -14.01 -4.67 -1.41
C HIS A 52 -14.29 -5.93 -2.25
N VAL A 53 -15.55 -6.33 -2.30
CA VAL A 53 -16.02 -7.59 -2.91
C VAL A 53 -15.53 -7.77 -4.35
N TYR A 54 -15.68 -6.73 -5.19
CA TYR A 54 -15.27 -6.83 -6.60
C TYR A 54 -13.76 -6.99 -6.77
N SER A 55 -12.95 -6.31 -5.95
CA SER A 55 -11.49 -6.50 -5.97
C SER A 55 -11.11 -7.93 -5.59
N CYS A 56 -11.74 -8.50 -4.56
CA CYS A 56 -11.50 -9.87 -4.15
C CYS A 56 -11.84 -10.86 -5.27
N ARG A 57 -13.02 -10.72 -5.88
CA ARG A 57 -13.49 -11.59 -6.96
C ARG A 57 -12.65 -11.45 -8.23
N ASN A 58 -12.35 -10.23 -8.64
CA ASN A 58 -11.56 -9.99 -9.85
C ASN A 58 -10.12 -10.49 -9.70
N PHE A 59 -9.55 -10.38 -8.51
CA PHE A 59 -8.17 -10.84 -8.25
C PHE A 59 -8.09 -12.35 -8.10
N LEU A 60 -8.98 -12.96 -7.30
CA LEU A 60 -8.94 -14.40 -7.00
C LEU A 60 -9.66 -15.27 -8.04
N GLY A 61 -10.59 -14.69 -8.83
CA GLY A 61 -11.36 -15.44 -9.81
C GLY A 61 -12.13 -16.62 -9.19
N GLU A 62 -11.90 -17.82 -9.70
CA GLU A 62 -12.53 -19.05 -9.20
C GLU A 62 -12.07 -19.42 -7.78
N ASP A 63 -10.90 -18.95 -7.36
CA ASP A 63 -10.33 -19.19 -6.02
C ASP A 63 -10.90 -18.28 -4.92
N GLN A 64 -11.86 -17.39 -5.23
CA GLN A 64 -12.42 -16.44 -4.27
C GLN A 64 -13.01 -17.08 -2.98
N LYS A 65 -13.41 -18.35 -3.05
CA LYS A 65 -13.93 -19.13 -1.92
C LYS A 65 -12.91 -20.09 -1.33
N ASN A 66 -11.71 -20.15 -1.88
CA ASN A 66 -10.63 -20.99 -1.37
C ASN A 66 -9.96 -20.29 -0.18
N PRO A 67 -10.10 -20.80 1.07
CA PRO A 67 -9.58 -20.13 2.25
C PRO A 67 -8.06 -19.95 2.24
N GLU A 68 -7.35 -20.89 1.61
CA GLU A 68 -5.89 -20.82 1.49
C GLU A 68 -5.47 -19.67 0.57
N MET A 69 -6.14 -19.51 -0.56
CA MET A 69 -5.88 -18.43 -1.51
C MET A 69 -6.27 -17.06 -0.94
N VAL A 70 -7.42 -16.97 -0.30
CA VAL A 70 -7.85 -15.77 0.45
C VAL A 70 -6.80 -15.38 1.48
N ARG A 71 -6.32 -16.33 2.29
CA ARG A 71 -5.29 -16.09 3.30
C ARG A 71 -3.96 -15.67 2.67
N LYS A 72 -3.52 -16.36 1.62
CA LYS A 72 -2.25 -16.12 0.92
C LYS A 72 -2.18 -14.70 0.37
N TYR A 73 -3.24 -14.26 -0.29
CA TYR A 73 -3.30 -12.95 -0.96
C TYR A 73 -3.88 -11.83 -0.09
N SER A 74 -4.29 -12.11 1.14
CA SER A 74 -4.49 -11.09 2.17
C SER A 74 -3.12 -10.70 2.71
N THR A 75 -2.55 -9.62 2.16
CA THR A 75 -1.11 -9.33 2.21
C THR A 75 -0.58 -8.98 3.61
N GLN A 76 -1.45 -8.59 4.55
CA GLN A 76 -1.08 -8.48 5.97
C GLN A 76 -0.53 -9.79 6.54
N ASN A 77 -0.95 -10.95 6.01
CA ASN A 77 -0.45 -12.27 6.41
C ASN A 77 0.93 -12.62 5.82
N ALA A 78 1.34 -11.89 4.78
CA ALA A 78 2.58 -12.14 4.05
C ALA A 78 3.74 -11.21 4.45
N VAL A 79 3.49 -10.26 5.35
CA VAL A 79 4.51 -9.36 5.88
C VAL A 79 5.58 -10.15 6.63
N LYS A 80 6.85 -9.90 6.28
CA LYS A 80 8.01 -10.57 6.88
C LYS A 80 9.00 -9.54 7.40
N ARG A 81 9.54 -9.82 8.60
CA ARG A 81 10.57 -8.99 9.22
C ARG A 81 11.80 -8.86 8.30
N HIS A 82 12.28 -7.63 8.12
CA HIS A 82 13.45 -7.26 7.32
C HIS A 82 13.39 -7.62 5.81
N LEU A 83 12.27 -8.21 5.37
CA LEU A 83 12.08 -8.58 3.96
C LEU A 83 10.97 -7.78 3.27
N THR A 84 9.97 -7.30 4.03
CA THR A 84 8.95 -6.39 3.50
C THR A 84 9.46 -4.96 3.60
N PRO A 85 9.50 -4.20 2.48
CA PRO A 85 10.07 -2.86 2.47
C PRO A 85 9.26 -1.87 3.32
N PRO A 86 9.86 -0.75 3.74
CA PRO A 86 9.16 0.35 4.41
C PRO A 86 7.92 0.78 3.65
N ALA A 87 6.89 1.19 4.37
CA ALA A 87 5.64 1.62 3.74
C ALA A 87 5.06 2.88 4.37
N ILE A 88 4.33 3.66 3.56
CA ILE A 88 3.42 4.70 4.03
C ILE A 88 2.03 4.46 3.48
N ILE A 89 1.00 4.67 4.32
CA ILE A 89 -0.40 4.37 4.01
C ILE A 89 -1.24 5.63 4.24
N PHE A 90 -2.08 5.96 3.26
CA PHE A 90 -3.02 7.07 3.35
C PHE A 90 -4.45 6.56 3.17
N MET A 91 -5.36 6.94 4.09
CA MET A 91 -6.76 6.50 4.10
C MET A 91 -7.70 7.58 4.61
N SER A 92 -9.01 7.35 4.46
CA SER A 92 -10.07 8.14 5.07
C SER A 92 -10.90 7.28 6.03
N SER A 93 -11.30 7.85 7.17
CA SER A 93 -12.11 7.13 8.19
C SER A 93 -13.50 6.77 7.68
N ASP A 94 -14.03 7.55 6.76
CA ASP A 94 -15.36 7.40 6.16
C ASP A 94 -15.37 6.59 4.85
N ASP A 95 -14.29 5.88 4.53
CA ASP A 95 -14.24 4.99 3.37
C ASP A 95 -15.06 3.71 3.64
N ASN A 96 -16.25 3.65 3.02
CA ASN A 96 -17.14 2.50 3.11
C ASN A 96 -16.94 1.49 1.98
N LEU A 97 -16.15 1.83 0.96
CA LEU A 97 -15.85 0.94 -0.15
C LEU A 97 -14.69 -0.01 0.19
N VAL A 98 -13.63 0.54 0.77
CA VAL A 98 -12.49 -0.21 1.29
C VAL A 98 -12.30 0.17 2.75
N PRO A 99 -12.98 -0.52 3.68
CA PRO A 99 -12.96 -0.15 5.09
C PRO A 99 -11.53 -0.11 5.64
N PRO A 100 -11.09 1.03 6.23
CA PRO A 100 -9.70 1.22 6.63
C PRO A 100 -9.23 0.24 7.69
N VAL A 101 -10.12 -0.12 8.65
CA VAL A 101 -9.77 -0.97 9.80
C VAL A 101 -9.36 -2.37 9.35
N THR A 102 -10.14 -2.97 8.44
CA THR A 102 -9.92 -4.34 7.97
C THR A 102 -8.94 -4.45 6.80
N ASN A 103 -8.43 -3.33 6.31
CA ASN A 103 -7.47 -3.26 5.21
C ASN A 103 -6.16 -2.58 5.65
N GLY A 104 -6.00 -1.29 5.43
CA GLY A 104 -4.73 -0.62 5.68
C GLY A 104 -4.28 -0.66 7.14
N VAL A 105 -5.19 -0.59 8.13
CA VAL A 105 -4.83 -0.73 9.56
C VAL A 105 -4.27 -2.13 9.86
N GLU A 106 -4.84 -3.18 9.28
CA GLU A 106 -4.32 -4.54 9.44
C GLU A 106 -2.92 -4.68 8.81
N TYR A 107 -2.69 -4.06 7.66
CA TYR A 107 -1.35 -4.05 7.05
C TYR A 107 -0.34 -3.29 7.92
N TYR A 108 -0.71 -2.10 8.41
CA TYR A 108 0.12 -1.34 9.34
C TYR A 108 0.45 -2.16 10.58
N ARG A 109 -0.55 -2.80 11.18
CA ARG A 109 -0.36 -3.65 12.37
C ARG A 109 0.63 -4.78 12.08
N ALA A 110 0.48 -5.47 10.95
CA ALA A 110 1.39 -6.54 10.54
C ALA A 110 2.83 -6.03 10.36
N MET A 111 3.00 -4.89 9.70
CA MET A 111 4.30 -4.25 9.51
C MET A 111 4.96 -3.92 10.86
N ARG A 112 4.22 -3.29 11.77
CA ARG A 112 4.77 -2.90 13.09
C ARG A 112 5.07 -4.11 13.98
N ASN A 113 4.22 -5.14 13.96
CA ASN A 113 4.46 -6.39 14.69
C ASN A 113 5.70 -7.15 14.17
N ALA A 114 5.96 -7.06 12.87
CA ALA A 114 7.17 -7.61 12.27
C ALA A 114 8.43 -6.76 12.52
N GLY A 115 8.29 -5.57 13.14
CA GLY A 115 9.41 -4.65 13.36
C GLY A 115 9.84 -3.89 12.11
N ASN A 116 9.01 -3.88 11.05
CA ASN A 116 9.25 -3.11 9.85
C ASN A 116 8.79 -1.66 10.03
N GLU A 117 9.41 -0.76 9.28
CA GLU A 117 9.00 0.63 9.25
C GLU A 117 7.69 0.82 8.48
N CYS A 118 6.75 1.53 9.09
CA CYS A 118 5.48 1.85 8.46
C CYS A 118 4.89 3.12 9.07
N ALA A 119 4.55 4.09 8.23
CA ALA A 119 3.79 5.28 8.58
C ALA A 119 2.35 5.14 8.09
N MET A 120 1.39 5.79 8.78
CA MET A 120 -0.01 5.76 8.37
C MET A 120 -0.70 7.06 8.73
N HIS A 121 -1.45 7.61 7.77
CA HIS A 121 -2.27 8.80 7.93
C HIS A 121 -3.73 8.45 7.59
N ILE A 122 -4.63 8.67 8.54
CA ILE A 122 -6.06 8.45 8.37
C ILE A 122 -6.76 9.79 8.51
N TYR A 123 -7.28 10.32 7.40
CA TYR A 123 -8.01 11.57 7.38
C TYR A 123 -9.46 11.35 7.84
N PRO A 124 -10.07 12.32 8.53
CA PRO A 124 -11.42 12.18 9.05
C PRO A 124 -12.47 11.89 7.97
N THR A 125 -12.31 12.54 6.79
CA THR A 125 -13.26 12.46 5.67
C THR A 125 -12.51 12.43 4.33
N GLY A 126 -13.18 11.96 3.30
CA GLY A 126 -12.65 11.89 1.93
C GLY A 126 -13.29 10.75 1.15
N SER A 127 -13.91 9.79 1.86
CA SER A 127 -14.44 8.57 1.26
C SER A 127 -13.32 7.83 0.50
N HIS A 128 -13.58 7.39 -0.72
CA HIS A 128 -12.66 6.59 -1.53
C HIS A 128 -12.27 7.32 -2.82
N GLY A 129 -11.07 7.05 -3.35
CA GLY A 129 -10.70 7.44 -4.71
C GLY A 129 -10.18 8.88 -4.89
N TRP A 130 -9.80 9.57 -3.81
CA TRP A 130 -9.34 10.97 -3.89
C TRP A 130 -7.93 11.14 -4.48
N GLY A 131 -7.05 10.17 -4.37
CA GLY A 131 -5.68 10.21 -4.89
C GLY A 131 -4.95 11.52 -4.59
N PHE A 132 -4.41 12.15 -5.63
CA PHE A 132 -3.84 13.51 -5.59
C PHE A 132 -4.81 14.58 -6.08
N GLY A 133 -6.13 14.32 -5.98
CA GLY A 133 -7.14 15.29 -6.42
C GLY A 133 -7.04 16.61 -5.65
N PRO A 134 -6.92 17.76 -6.34
CA PRO A 134 -6.80 19.06 -5.67
C PRO A 134 -8.07 19.44 -4.89
N TRP A 135 -9.18 18.78 -5.17
CA TRP A 135 -10.45 18.90 -4.47
C TRP A 135 -10.50 18.15 -3.14
N PHE A 136 -9.54 17.25 -2.87
CA PHE A 136 -9.48 16.54 -1.60
C PHE A 136 -9.14 17.52 -0.47
N LYS A 137 -10.00 17.56 0.55
CA LYS A 137 -9.91 18.54 1.64
C LYS A 137 -8.51 18.60 2.30
N TYR A 138 -7.83 17.46 2.36
CA TYR A 138 -6.52 17.32 3.02
C TYR A 138 -5.37 17.19 2.01
N HIS A 139 -5.57 17.63 0.77
CA HIS A 139 -4.57 17.52 -0.30
C HIS A 139 -3.20 18.08 0.09
N ASN A 140 -3.16 19.29 0.66
CA ASN A 140 -1.89 19.93 1.03
C ASN A 140 -1.18 19.17 2.16
N GLN A 141 -1.93 18.68 3.15
CA GLN A 141 -1.37 17.85 4.23
C GLN A 141 -0.81 16.53 3.65
N LEU A 142 -1.58 15.86 2.82
CA LEU A 142 -1.17 14.64 2.14
C LEU A 142 0.15 14.80 1.39
N VAL A 143 0.26 15.86 0.57
CA VAL A 143 1.47 16.11 -0.22
C VAL A 143 2.67 16.39 0.69
N ALA A 144 2.49 17.23 1.71
CA ALA A 144 3.56 17.55 2.66
C ALA A 144 4.03 16.33 3.46
N GLU A 145 3.11 15.47 3.91
CA GLU A 145 3.42 14.25 4.66
C GLU A 145 4.14 13.22 3.79
N LEU A 146 3.70 13.06 2.52
CA LEU A 146 4.37 12.17 1.57
C LEU A 146 5.76 12.68 1.21
N GLU A 147 5.91 13.97 0.95
CA GLU A 147 7.21 14.60 0.66
C GLU A 147 8.17 14.44 1.85
N ALA A 148 7.71 14.72 3.06
CA ALA A 148 8.51 14.56 4.26
C ALA A 148 8.94 13.09 4.47
N TRP A 149 8.05 12.14 4.22
CA TRP A 149 8.37 10.72 4.32
C TRP A 149 9.40 10.29 3.27
N LEU A 150 9.22 10.69 2.01
CA LEU A 150 10.17 10.40 0.92
C LEU A 150 11.56 11.00 1.19
N ASN A 151 11.61 12.21 1.73
CA ASN A 151 12.88 12.85 2.10
C ASN A 151 13.58 12.17 3.28
N ALA A 152 12.83 11.53 4.18
CA ALA A 152 13.38 10.75 5.29
C ALA A 152 13.88 9.35 4.85
N HIS A 153 13.47 8.88 3.66
CA HIS A 153 13.87 7.61 3.07
C HIS A 153 14.62 7.84 1.76
N PRO A 154 15.67 8.67 1.75
CA PRO A 154 16.41 8.92 0.52
C PRO A 154 17.16 7.65 0.12
N GLY A 155 17.05 7.27 -1.15
CA GLY A 155 18.08 6.52 -1.80
C GLY A 155 19.40 7.31 -1.82
N PRO A 156 20.45 6.78 -2.42
CA PRO A 156 21.77 7.44 -2.47
C PRO A 156 21.74 8.81 -3.18
N ASN A 157 20.68 9.11 -3.95
CA ASN A 157 20.46 10.41 -4.57
C ASN A 157 19.00 10.86 -4.34
N PRO A 158 18.74 11.86 -3.47
CA PRO A 158 17.39 12.36 -3.19
C PRO A 158 16.69 12.95 -4.43
N ASP A 159 17.44 13.40 -5.43
CA ASP A 159 16.89 13.94 -6.68
C ASP A 159 16.47 12.85 -7.68
N ALA A 160 16.76 11.59 -7.40
CA ALA A 160 16.55 10.45 -8.29
C ALA A 160 15.43 9.51 -7.86
N VAL A 161 14.66 9.82 -6.83
CA VAL A 161 13.54 8.96 -6.37
C VAL A 161 12.53 8.76 -7.48
N ARG A 162 12.24 7.51 -7.78
CA ARG A 162 11.29 7.10 -8.80
C ARG A 162 10.28 6.11 -8.26
N VAL A 163 9.03 6.30 -8.60
CA VAL A 163 7.91 5.49 -8.11
C VAL A 163 7.13 4.93 -9.30
N ALA A 164 6.95 3.61 -9.33
CA ALA A 164 5.98 2.99 -10.21
C ALA A 164 4.58 3.17 -9.63
N CYS A 165 3.69 3.81 -10.38
CA CYS A 165 2.32 4.07 -9.97
C CYS A 165 1.38 3.03 -10.59
N ILE A 166 0.50 2.42 -9.76
CA ILE A 166 -0.51 1.45 -10.17
C ILE A 166 -1.87 1.98 -9.74
N GLY A 167 -2.68 2.34 -10.70
CA GLY A 167 -4.05 2.85 -10.51
C GLY A 167 -5.12 1.78 -10.57
#